data_4b797d896810f9273c3b23d5502d3845
#
_entry.id   4b797d896810f9273c3b23d5502d3845
#
_cell.length_a   1.000
_cell.length_b   1.000
_cell.length_c   1.000
_cell.angle_alpha   90.00
_cell.angle_beta   90.00
_cell.angle_gamma   90.00
#
_symmetry.space_group_name_H-M   'P 1'
#
loop_
_entity.id
_entity.type
_entity.pdbx_description
1 polymer ?
#
loop_
_entity_poly.entity_id
_entity_poly.type
_entity_poly.pdbx_seq_one_letter_code
_entity_poly.pdbx_strand_id
1 'polypeptide(L)'
;MVDIRKSSLLSALSEMLETSVRDAEYATEVLQGGTVGDVRKISGTAFTEDGAKTFSLVLKNQRRWDRHGDPDCWRREYAIYKDGLDRRLFPSIRLPRCYLLEEGEESTYIWMEYIEGATGNRKLHASELALAAEKLGELQAEFHTSGQRDLPYLRSYPALRSSFDLWWGHVGQPLGAEIDGFPDELRNTLNDYADRASALLDSLDDLPLTLCQGDFHHDNLFLKNAPGGTEIYLIDWDSAGYGRMGEDAVDVLMEAFVYSSRDVSLLPDF
;
A
#
# COMPACT_ATOMS: atom_id res chain seq x y z
N MET A 1 -10.81 9.55 18.22
CA MET A 1 -10.49 10.75 17.42
C MET A 1 -9.03 11.07 17.68
N VAL A 2 -8.19 11.08 16.65
CA VAL A 2 -6.77 11.43 16.81
C VAL A 2 -6.69 12.90 17.19
N ASP A 3 -6.03 13.18 18.30
CA ASP A 3 -5.75 14.57 18.70
C ASP A 3 -4.52 15.06 17.93
N ILE A 4 -4.71 16.09 17.12
CA ILE A 4 -3.64 16.69 16.32
C ILE A 4 -2.84 17.64 17.22
N ARG A 5 -1.65 17.20 17.61
CA ARG A 5 -0.74 18.05 18.38
C ARG A 5 -0.26 19.21 17.50
N LYS A 6 -0.51 20.43 17.97
CA LYS A 6 -0.13 21.66 17.23
C LYS A 6 1.37 21.69 16.91
N SER A 7 2.22 21.27 17.84
CA SER A 7 3.67 21.21 17.62
C SER A 7 4.06 20.31 16.45
N SER A 8 3.45 19.14 16.35
CA SER A 8 3.69 18.17 15.27
C SER A 8 3.23 18.72 13.92
N LEU A 9 2.05 19.34 13.88
CA LEU A 9 1.56 19.99 12.67
C LEU A 9 2.51 21.09 12.19
N LEU A 10 2.95 21.99 13.09
CA LEU A 10 3.88 23.05 12.71
C LEU A 10 5.23 22.53 12.24
N SER A 11 5.74 21.44 12.84
CA SER A 11 6.96 20.77 12.39
C SER A 11 6.80 20.17 10.99
N ALA A 12 5.71 19.43 10.75
CA ALA A 12 5.42 18.84 9.43
C ALA A 12 5.26 19.93 8.35
N LEU A 13 4.57 21.03 8.69
CA LEU A 13 4.40 22.16 7.77
C LEU A 13 5.70 22.90 7.49
N SER A 14 6.58 23.02 8.48
CA SER A 14 7.89 23.65 8.28
C SER A 14 8.78 22.84 7.34
N GLU A 15 8.74 21.51 7.44
CA GLU A 15 9.40 20.61 6.49
C GLU A 15 8.78 20.67 5.10
N MET A 16 7.44 20.65 5.02
CA MET A 16 6.69 20.71 3.77
C MET A 16 6.97 22.01 2.99
N LEU A 17 6.96 23.15 3.69
CA LEU A 17 7.08 24.48 3.08
C LEU A 17 8.53 24.98 2.99
N GLU A 18 9.48 24.20 3.52
CA GLU A 18 10.91 24.51 3.59
C GLU A 18 11.18 25.89 4.24
N THR A 19 10.34 26.24 5.24
CA THR A 19 10.43 27.49 5.98
C THR A 19 9.80 27.35 7.36
N SER A 20 10.20 28.22 8.31
CA SER A 20 9.64 28.19 9.64
C SER A 20 8.16 28.57 9.64
N VAL A 21 7.30 27.72 10.18
CA VAL A 21 5.87 27.97 10.36
C VAL A 21 5.61 28.30 11.82
N ARG A 22 4.99 29.47 12.07
CA ARG A 22 4.73 29.98 13.43
C ARG A 22 3.35 29.60 13.94
N ASP A 23 2.38 29.52 13.04
CA ASP A 23 0.99 29.18 13.33
C ASP A 23 0.29 28.63 12.09
N ALA A 24 -0.86 27.97 12.29
CA ALA A 24 -1.70 27.45 11.21
C ALA A 24 -3.17 27.45 11.61
N GLU A 25 -4.02 27.85 10.68
CA GLU A 25 -5.47 27.62 10.71
C GLU A 25 -5.81 26.47 9.78
N TYR A 26 -6.56 25.48 10.26
CA TYR A 26 -6.80 24.25 9.47
C TYR A 26 -8.16 23.61 9.75
N ALA A 27 -8.61 22.84 8.78
CA ALA A 27 -9.70 21.91 8.88
C ALA A 27 -9.20 20.47 8.65
N THR A 28 -9.93 19.50 9.15
CA THR A 28 -9.62 18.07 8.99
C THR A 28 -10.78 17.36 8.34
N GLU A 29 -10.44 16.47 7.41
CA GLU A 29 -11.36 15.58 6.73
C GLU A 29 -10.88 14.14 6.93
N VAL A 30 -11.78 13.22 7.32
CA VAL A 30 -11.46 11.79 7.38
C VAL A 30 -11.45 11.25 5.96
N LEU A 31 -10.33 10.68 5.55
CA LEU A 31 -10.25 9.99 4.27
C LEU A 31 -10.81 8.57 4.41
N GLN A 32 -11.56 8.14 3.40
CA GLN A 32 -12.03 6.76 3.32
C GLN A 32 -10.85 5.87 2.90
N GLY A 33 -10.72 4.74 3.57
CA GLY A 33 -9.63 3.79 3.38
C GLY A 33 -8.83 3.61 4.67
N GLY A 34 -8.46 2.40 4.97
CA GLY A 34 -7.76 2.04 6.21
C GLY A 34 -8.67 1.26 7.16
N THR A 35 -8.42 -0.05 7.23
CA THR A 35 -9.23 -0.98 8.04
C THR A 35 -8.97 -0.80 9.53
N VAL A 36 -7.80 -0.30 9.92
CA VAL A 36 -7.31 -0.28 11.31
C VAL A 36 -6.76 1.07 11.74
N GLY A 37 -6.53 1.99 10.82
CA GLY A 37 -5.96 3.31 11.08
C GLY A 37 -6.98 4.45 11.01
N ASP A 38 -6.54 5.64 11.42
CA ASP A 38 -7.24 6.92 11.20
C ASP A 38 -6.41 7.72 10.20
N VAL A 39 -6.94 7.92 8.99
CA VAL A 39 -6.29 8.68 7.92
C VAL A 39 -7.05 9.97 7.72
N ARG A 40 -6.36 11.09 7.81
CA ARG A 40 -6.97 12.42 7.72
C ARG A 40 -6.22 13.31 6.74
N LYS A 41 -6.98 13.97 5.88
CA LYS A 41 -6.51 15.18 5.20
C LYS A 41 -6.58 16.35 6.16
N ILE A 42 -5.50 17.12 6.21
CA ILE A 42 -5.43 18.38 6.96
C ILE A 42 -5.11 19.47 5.94
N SER A 43 -5.96 20.46 5.84
CA SER A 43 -5.79 21.55 4.87
C SER A 43 -6.10 22.89 5.51
N GLY A 44 -5.43 23.94 5.04
CA GLY A 44 -5.62 25.25 5.62
C GLY A 44 -4.59 26.28 5.17
N THR A 45 -4.28 27.19 6.09
CA THR A 45 -3.31 28.28 5.88
C THR A 45 -2.25 28.24 6.97
N ALA A 46 -1.00 28.14 6.56
CA ALA A 46 0.18 28.25 7.42
C ALA A 46 0.73 29.68 7.40
N PHE A 47 1.12 30.18 8.56
CA PHE A 47 1.69 31.52 8.72
C PHE A 47 3.21 31.42 8.90
N THR A 48 3.95 31.91 7.91
CA THR A 48 5.41 31.94 7.87
C THR A 48 5.94 33.36 7.98
N GLU A 49 7.27 33.52 7.98
CA GLU A 49 7.88 34.86 7.90
C GLU A 49 7.60 35.56 6.57
N ASP A 50 7.47 34.75 5.50
CA ASP A 50 7.22 35.26 4.15
C ASP A 50 5.72 35.51 3.85
N GLY A 51 4.84 35.30 4.85
CA GLY A 51 3.40 35.48 4.74
C GLY A 51 2.61 34.18 4.87
N ALA A 52 1.35 34.23 4.45
CA ALA A 52 0.43 33.12 4.53
C ALA A 52 0.56 32.20 3.30
N LYS A 53 0.65 30.88 3.53
CA LYS A 53 0.76 29.85 2.49
C LYS A 53 -0.34 28.82 2.70
N THR A 54 -1.07 28.46 1.66
CA THR A 54 -2.04 27.35 1.69
C THR A 54 -1.32 26.02 1.72
N PHE A 55 -1.93 25.03 2.38
CA PHE A 55 -1.37 23.68 2.45
C PHE A 55 -2.44 22.60 2.45
N SER A 56 -2.05 21.40 2.02
CA SER A 56 -2.77 20.15 2.24
C SER A 56 -1.77 19.04 2.50
N LEU A 57 -1.98 18.28 3.55
CA LEU A 57 -1.19 17.10 3.90
C LEU A 57 -2.09 15.98 4.45
N VAL A 58 -1.54 14.79 4.58
CA VAL A 58 -2.21 13.62 5.18
C VAL A 58 -1.51 13.27 6.48
N LEU A 59 -2.31 13.01 7.50
CA LEU A 59 -1.88 12.35 8.73
C LEU A 59 -2.44 10.93 8.75
N LYS A 60 -1.57 9.94 8.69
CA LYS A 60 -1.90 8.52 8.89
C LYS A 60 -1.47 8.12 10.30
N ASN A 61 -2.43 7.68 11.11
CA ASN A 61 -2.19 7.10 12.42
C ASN A 61 -2.51 5.62 12.36
N GLN A 62 -1.52 4.78 12.58
CA GLN A 62 -1.69 3.34 12.69
C GLN A 62 -1.53 2.92 14.14
N ARG A 63 -2.50 2.14 14.63
CA ARG A 63 -2.47 1.56 15.99
C ARG A 63 -1.96 0.14 15.92
N ARG A 64 -1.37 -0.32 17.01
CA ARG A 64 -0.95 -1.70 17.13
C ARG A 64 -2.11 -2.67 16.91
N TRP A 65 -1.90 -3.62 16.04
CA TRP A 65 -2.79 -4.74 15.78
C TRP A 65 -1.97 -5.89 15.19
N ASP A 66 -2.50 -7.09 15.25
CA ASP A 66 -1.87 -8.30 14.69
C ASP A 66 -2.69 -8.75 13.47
N ARG A 67 -2.03 -8.83 12.32
CA ARG A 67 -2.60 -9.35 11.09
C ARG A 67 -2.13 -10.79 10.90
N HIS A 68 -2.95 -11.77 11.29
CA HIS A 68 -2.72 -13.18 10.99
C HIS A 68 -1.26 -13.65 11.19
N GLY A 69 -0.68 -13.36 12.35
CA GLY A 69 0.71 -13.70 12.64
C GLY A 69 1.76 -12.72 12.10
N ASP A 70 1.35 -11.54 11.69
CA ASP A 70 2.22 -10.41 11.33
C ASP A 70 2.10 -9.26 12.35
N PRO A 71 2.69 -9.39 13.53
CA PRO A 71 2.49 -8.48 14.66
C PRO A 71 3.09 -7.10 14.44
N ASP A 72 3.97 -6.93 13.43
CA ASP A 72 4.66 -5.68 13.13
C ASP A 72 4.07 -4.95 11.92
N CYS A 73 2.95 -5.42 11.33
CA CYS A 73 2.32 -4.80 10.18
C CYS A 73 2.04 -3.30 10.39
N TRP A 74 1.55 -2.92 11.56
CA TRP A 74 1.21 -1.55 11.91
C TRP A 74 2.42 -0.58 11.97
N ARG A 75 3.65 -1.11 12.05
CA ARG A 75 4.90 -0.33 12.08
C ARG A 75 5.62 -0.31 10.73
N ARG A 76 5.23 -1.17 9.81
CA ARG A 76 6.04 -1.44 8.60
C ARG A 76 6.17 -0.22 7.72
N GLU A 77 5.08 0.43 7.38
CA GLU A 77 5.12 1.64 6.57
C GLU A 77 5.93 2.76 7.25
N TYR A 78 5.75 2.94 8.56
CA TYR A 78 6.57 3.86 9.35
C TYR A 78 8.07 3.52 9.24
N ALA A 79 8.43 2.24 9.35
CA ALA A 79 9.81 1.79 9.26
C ALA A 79 10.41 1.99 7.86
N ILE A 80 9.62 1.81 6.80
CA ILE A 80 10.00 2.11 5.41
C ILE A 80 10.42 3.57 5.27
N TYR A 81 9.61 4.50 5.75
CA TYR A 81 9.93 5.93 5.72
C TYR A 81 11.12 6.28 6.63
N LYS A 82 11.19 5.68 7.83
CA LYS A 82 12.28 5.91 8.80
C LYS A 82 13.64 5.47 8.27
N ASP A 83 13.68 4.36 7.56
CA ASP A 83 14.89 3.84 6.89
C ASP A 83 15.23 4.60 5.60
N GLY A 84 14.31 5.41 5.08
CA GLY A 84 14.47 6.15 3.84
C GLY A 84 14.44 5.25 2.60
N LEU A 85 13.75 4.10 2.67
CA LEU A 85 13.57 3.20 1.54
C LEU A 85 12.81 3.90 0.40
N ASP A 86 11.84 4.76 0.74
CA ASP A 86 11.09 5.61 -0.16
C ASP A 86 11.97 6.50 -1.06
N ARG A 87 13.14 6.91 -0.57
CA ARG A 87 14.08 7.78 -1.31
C ARG A 87 15.15 7.01 -2.09
N ARG A 88 15.45 5.79 -1.67
CA ARG A 88 16.48 4.94 -2.28
C ARG A 88 15.95 4.12 -3.44
N LEU A 89 14.68 3.81 -3.37
CA LEU A 89 14.02 3.02 -4.38
C LEU A 89 13.07 3.94 -5.14
N PHE A 90 13.08 3.82 -6.48
CA PHE A 90 11.91 4.10 -7.29
C PHE A 90 11.82 5.44 -8.00
N PRO A 91 12.53 5.58 -9.09
CA PRO A 91 12.13 6.60 -10.07
C PRO A 91 10.79 6.26 -10.75
N SER A 92 10.38 4.98 -10.76
CA SER A 92 9.19 4.50 -11.49
C SER A 92 7.89 4.54 -10.70
N ILE A 93 7.94 4.23 -9.41
CA ILE A 93 6.77 4.32 -8.49
C ILE A 93 7.19 5.14 -7.28
N ARG A 94 6.36 6.08 -6.88
CA ARG A 94 6.62 6.96 -5.74
C ARG A 94 5.78 6.58 -4.54
N LEU A 95 6.35 6.78 -3.36
CA LEU A 95 5.57 6.94 -2.15
C LEU A 95 5.29 8.43 -1.93
N PRO A 96 4.18 8.80 -1.25
CA PRO A 96 3.97 10.17 -0.81
C PRO A 96 5.17 10.68 0.00
N ARG A 97 5.62 11.91 -0.24
CA ARG A 97 6.73 12.49 0.52
C ARG A 97 6.37 12.55 2.01
N CYS A 98 7.22 12.01 2.87
CA CYS A 98 7.06 12.08 4.32
C CYS A 98 7.68 13.38 4.86
N TYR A 99 6.93 14.10 5.70
CA TYR A 99 7.35 15.36 6.32
C TYR A 99 7.73 15.18 7.80
N LEU A 100 7.03 14.28 8.51
CA LEU A 100 7.32 14.02 9.92
C LEU A 100 6.90 12.59 10.28
N LEU A 101 7.72 11.95 11.08
CA LEU A 101 7.45 10.64 11.67
C LEU A 101 7.42 10.76 13.20
N GLU A 102 6.39 10.18 13.81
CA GLU A 102 6.30 10.10 15.25
C GLU A 102 5.92 8.68 15.67
N GLU A 103 6.52 8.20 16.74
CA GLU A 103 6.27 6.87 17.28
C GLU A 103 5.78 7.00 18.73
N GLY A 104 4.65 6.38 19.02
CA GLY A 104 4.13 6.17 20.34
C GLY A 104 4.30 4.72 20.78
N GLU A 105 3.88 4.41 21.99
CA GLU A 105 4.01 3.06 22.55
C GLU A 105 3.19 2.01 21.76
N GLU A 106 1.98 2.38 21.36
CA GLU A 106 1.01 1.51 20.67
C GLU A 106 0.51 2.11 19.35
N SER A 107 1.25 3.05 18.76
CA SER A 107 0.84 3.72 17.53
C SER A 107 2.00 4.41 16.83
N THR A 108 1.86 4.57 15.51
CA THR A 108 2.74 5.37 14.68
C THR A 108 1.96 6.47 13.98
N TYR A 109 2.62 7.58 13.68
CA TYR A 109 2.05 8.72 12.98
C TYR A 109 2.97 9.10 11.83
N ILE A 110 2.41 9.14 10.62
CA ILE A 110 3.12 9.51 9.41
C ILE A 110 2.43 10.75 8.84
N TRP A 111 3.14 11.86 8.79
CA TRP A 111 2.70 13.10 8.18
C TRP A 111 3.26 13.16 6.78
N MET A 112 2.40 13.10 5.76
CA MET A 112 2.83 12.92 4.40
C MET A 112 2.09 13.82 3.41
N GLU A 113 2.59 13.83 2.19
CA GLU A 113 2.02 14.52 1.05
C GLU A 113 0.57 14.10 0.80
N TYR A 114 -0.29 15.08 0.56
CA TYR A 114 -1.59 14.85 -0.06
C TYR A 114 -1.42 14.89 -1.59
N ILE A 115 -1.69 13.77 -2.25
CA ILE A 115 -1.52 13.63 -3.69
C ILE A 115 -2.69 14.30 -4.40
N GLU A 116 -2.56 15.59 -4.67
CA GLU A 116 -3.62 16.38 -5.30
C GLU A 116 -3.73 16.08 -6.79
N GLY A 117 -4.97 15.95 -7.27
CA GLY A 117 -5.27 15.73 -8.69
C GLY A 117 -4.95 14.32 -9.20
N ALA A 118 -4.60 13.40 -8.31
CA ALA A 118 -4.39 12.02 -8.68
C ALA A 118 -5.72 11.29 -8.90
N THR A 119 -5.69 10.31 -9.77
CA THR A 119 -6.82 9.43 -10.08
C THR A 119 -6.54 8.03 -9.58
N GLY A 120 -7.41 7.49 -8.73
CA GLY A 120 -7.37 6.10 -8.31
C GLY A 120 -7.84 5.13 -9.41
N ASN A 121 -7.53 3.85 -9.26
CA ASN A 121 -7.70 2.85 -10.32
C ASN A 121 -9.15 2.63 -10.78
N ARG A 122 -10.16 2.86 -9.96
CA ARG A 122 -11.58 2.78 -10.38
C ARG A 122 -11.91 3.67 -11.56
N LYS A 123 -11.12 4.72 -11.78
CA LYS A 123 -11.22 5.67 -12.87
C LYS A 123 -10.13 5.48 -13.93
N LEU A 124 -9.22 4.51 -13.73
CA LEU A 124 -8.11 4.28 -14.64
C LEU A 124 -8.57 3.49 -15.86
N HIS A 125 -8.01 3.85 -17.01
CA HIS A 125 -8.15 3.08 -18.25
C HIS A 125 -7.22 1.85 -18.23
N ALA A 126 -7.47 0.88 -19.12
CA ALA A 126 -6.62 -0.31 -19.23
C ALA A 126 -5.15 0.05 -19.51
N SER A 127 -4.91 1.04 -20.36
CA SER A 127 -3.56 1.52 -20.66
C SER A 127 -2.84 2.15 -19.45
N GLU A 128 -3.56 2.73 -18.51
CA GLU A 128 -2.99 3.30 -17.29
C GLU A 128 -2.65 2.20 -16.27
N LEU A 129 -3.48 1.16 -16.21
CA LEU A 129 -3.19 -0.03 -15.41
C LEU A 129 -1.98 -0.79 -15.99
N ALA A 130 -1.90 -0.94 -17.32
CA ALA A 130 -0.75 -1.53 -17.98
C ALA A 130 0.54 -0.74 -17.69
N LEU A 131 0.48 0.58 -17.70
CA LEU A 131 1.59 1.44 -17.30
C LEU A 131 1.98 1.21 -15.83
N ALA A 132 1.01 1.08 -14.93
CA ALA A 132 1.28 0.82 -13.53
C ALA A 132 1.95 -0.55 -13.34
N ALA A 133 1.49 -1.58 -14.06
CA ALA A 133 2.10 -2.91 -14.04
C ALA A 133 3.53 -2.91 -14.60
N GLU A 134 3.78 -2.16 -15.70
CA GLU A 134 5.14 -1.97 -16.25
C GLU A 134 6.07 -1.34 -15.20
N LYS A 135 5.63 -0.28 -14.55
CA LYS A 135 6.42 0.41 -13.52
C LYS A 135 6.63 -0.41 -12.26
N LEU A 136 5.66 -1.23 -11.90
CA LEU A 136 5.82 -2.22 -10.84
C LEU A 136 6.90 -3.25 -11.19
N GLY A 137 6.90 -3.75 -12.43
CA GLY A 137 7.94 -4.67 -12.91
C GLY A 137 9.34 -4.05 -12.88
N GLU A 138 9.48 -2.78 -13.27
CA GLU A 138 10.74 -2.03 -13.16
C GLU A 138 11.21 -1.94 -11.71
N LEU A 139 10.31 -1.58 -10.78
CA LEU A 139 10.58 -1.51 -9.35
C LEU A 139 11.05 -2.85 -8.79
N GLN A 140 10.33 -3.92 -9.10
CA GLN A 140 10.65 -5.26 -8.64
C GLN A 140 12.00 -5.76 -9.18
N ALA A 141 12.31 -5.47 -10.45
CA ALA A 141 13.58 -5.81 -11.06
C ALA A 141 14.74 -4.99 -10.46
N GLU A 142 14.56 -3.71 -10.22
CA GLU A 142 15.56 -2.86 -9.56
C GLU A 142 15.86 -3.33 -8.15
N PHE A 143 14.83 -3.60 -7.36
CA PHE A 143 15.01 -4.14 -6.01
C PHE A 143 15.74 -5.48 -6.03
N HIS A 144 15.37 -6.38 -6.91
CA HIS A 144 16.01 -7.68 -7.06
C HIS A 144 17.50 -7.55 -7.41
N THR A 145 17.84 -6.63 -8.33
CA THR A 145 19.23 -6.41 -8.78
C THR A 145 20.06 -5.57 -7.84
N SER A 146 19.46 -4.70 -7.02
CA SER A 146 20.16 -3.86 -6.05
C SER A 146 20.88 -4.66 -4.97
N GLY A 147 20.52 -5.94 -4.79
CA GLY A 147 21.06 -6.80 -3.74
C GLY A 147 20.61 -6.40 -2.33
N GLN A 148 19.64 -5.49 -2.21
CA GLN A 148 19.05 -5.15 -0.91
C GLN A 148 18.30 -6.37 -0.38
N ARG A 149 18.88 -6.98 0.64
CA ARG A 149 18.34 -8.14 1.35
C ARG A 149 18.43 -7.85 2.83
N ASP A 150 17.58 -8.50 3.61
CA ASP A 150 17.62 -8.43 5.08
C ASP A 150 17.18 -7.06 5.66
N LEU A 151 16.16 -6.44 5.10
CA LEU A 151 15.47 -5.33 5.73
C LEU A 151 14.54 -5.89 6.82
N PRO A 152 14.86 -5.70 8.11
CA PRO A 152 14.21 -6.45 9.20
C PRO A 152 12.74 -6.08 9.42
N TYR A 153 12.31 -4.95 8.88
CA TYR A 153 10.92 -4.49 8.97
C TYR A 153 10.04 -5.05 7.84
N LEU A 154 10.63 -5.58 6.77
CA LEU A 154 9.88 -6.23 5.71
C LEU A 154 9.50 -7.66 6.12
N ARG A 155 8.29 -8.06 5.77
CA ARG A 155 7.85 -9.43 6.00
C ARG A 155 8.70 -10.41 5.18
N SER A 156 9.25 -11.42 5.83
CA SER A 156 10.02 -12.45 5.13
C SER A 156 9.09 -13.36 4.30
N TYR A 157 9.60 -13.94 3.22
CA TYR A 157 8.82 -14.88 2.39
C TYR A 157 8.29 -16.09 3.17
N PRO A 158 9.07 -16.75 4.06
CA PRO A 158 8.54 -17.82 4.90
C PRO A 158 7.39 -17.38 5.82
N ALA A 159 7.44 -16.14 6.34
CA ALA A 159 6.36 -15.60 7.15
C ALA A 159 5.11 -15.32 6.32
N LEU A 160 5.26 -14.83 5.09
CA LEU A 160 4.18 -14.65 4.13
C LEU A 160 3.49 -15.99 3.83
N ARG A 161 4.28 -17.04 3.57
CA ARG A 161 3.77 -18.39 3.30
C ARG A 161 3.01 -18.96 4.50
N SER A 162 3.55 -18.82 5.72
CA SER A 162 2.86 -19.24 6.94
C SER A 162 1.56 -18.49 7.18
N SER A 163 1.51 -17.20 6.84
CA SER A 163 0.28 -16.41 6.91
C SER A 163 -0.76 -16.91 5.90
N PHE A 164 -0.35 -17.31 4.70
CA PHE A 164 -1.24 -17.92 3.72
C PHE A 164 -1.85 -19.22 4.22
N ASP A 165 -1.05 -20.12 4.80
CA ASP A 165 -1.53 -21.37 5.36
C ASP A 165 -2.55 -21.15 6.48
N LEU A 166 -2.30 -20.16 7.37
CA LEU A 166 -3.23 -19.77 8.41
C LEU A 166 -4.54 -19.19 7.82
N TRP A 167 -4.43 -18.28 6.86
CA TRP A 167 -5.57 -17.67 6.20
C TRP A 167 -6.41 -18.71 5.47
N TRP A 168 -5.76 -19.62 4.72
CA TRP A 168 -6.43 -20.69 4.00
C TRP A 168 -7.13 -21.67 4.95
N GLY A 169 -6.50 -22.00 6.07
CA GLY A 169 -7.13 -22.81 7.12
C GLY A 169 -8.42 -22.19 7.66
N HIS A 170 -8.47 -20.86 7.79
CA HIS A 170 -9.66 -20.13 8.20
C HIS A 170 -10.73 -20.01 7.11
N VAL A 171 -10.34 -19.90 5.85
CA VAL A 171 -11.26 -19.79 4.70
C VAL A 171 -11.69 -21.16 4.20
N GLY A 172 -10.79 -22.13 4.17
CA GLY A 172 -11.08 -23.48 3.70
C GLY A 172 -12.05 -24.25 4.61
N GLN A 173 -12.00 -24.04 5.92
CA GLN A 173 -12.93 -24.68 6.85
C GLN A 173 -14.41 -24.29 6.61
N PRO A 174 -14.76 -23.01 6.44
CA PRO A 174 -16.14 -22.64 6.08
C PRO A 174 -16.58 -23.16 4.70
N LEU A 175 -15.66 -23.33 3.74
CA LEU A 175 -15.97 -23.89 2.42
C LEU A 175 -16.31 -25.38 2.50
N GLY A 176 -15.78 -26.10 3.49
CA GLY A 176 -16.20 -27.46 3.84
C GLY A 176 -17.53 -27.56 4.56
N ALA A 177 -18.05 -26.46 5.14
CA ALA A 177 -19.35 -26.42 5.76
C ALA A 177 -20.48 -26.38 4.72
N GLU A 178 -21.64 -26.93 5.07
CA GLU A 178 -22.84 -26.78 4.25
C GLU A 178 -23.31 -25.32 4.29
N ILE A 179 -23.00 -24.59 3.23
CA ILE A 179 -23.55 -23.23 3.02
C ILE A 179 -24.73 -23.40 2.09
N ASP A 180 -25.94 -23.10 2.59
CA ASP A 180 -27.17 -23.16 1.82
C ASP A 180 -27.06 -22.30 0.53
N GLY A 181 -27.35 -22.92 -0.61
CA GLY A 181 -27.31 -22.25 -1.91
C GLY A 181 -25.91 -22.09 -2.53
N PHE A 182 -24.87 -22.62 -1.91
CA PHE A 182 -23.52 -22.61 -2.53
C PHE A 182 -23.44 -23.69 -3.61
N PRO A 183 -23.12 -23.35 -4.88
CA PRO A 183 -23.09 -24.33 -5.98
C PRO A 183 -22.06 -25.43 -5.75
N ASP A 184 -22.48 -26.70 -5.92
CA ASP A 184 -21.59 -27.85 -5.74
C ASP A 184 -20.37 -27.83 -6.68
N GLU A 185 -20.55 -27.37 -7.92
CA GLU A 185 -19.45 -27.24 -8.88
C GLU A 185 -18.38 -26.27 -8.38
N LEU A 186 -18.79 -25.11 -7.81
CA LEU A 186 -17.86 -24.15 -7.26
C LEU A 186 -17.17 -24.71 -6.01
N ARG A 187 -17.92 -25.43 -5.15
CA ARG A 187 -17.36 -26.10 -3.97
C ARG A 187 -16.28 -27.11 -4.38
N ASN A 188 -16.55 -27.94 -5.37
CA ASN A 188 -15.61 -28.94 -5.87
C ASN A 188 -14.36 -28.27 -6.44
N THR A 189 -14.53 -27.19 -7.20
CA THR A 189 -13.42 -26.40 -7.74
C THR A 189 -12.54 -25.83 -6.64
N LEU A 190 -13.13 -25.24 -5.60
CA LEU A 190 -12.40 -24.65 -4.48
C LEU A 190 -11.66 -25.72 -3.65
N ASN A 191 -12.28 -26.89 -3.45
CA ASN A 191 -11.61 -28.02 -2.79
C ASN A 191 -10.42 -28.52 -3.61
N ASP A 192 -10.56 -28.61 -4.93
CA ASP A 192 -9.49 -29.00 -5.85
C ASP A 192 -8.31 -28.01 -5.81
N TYR A 193 -8.62 -26.70 -5.71
CA TYR A 193 -7.59 -25.69 -5.48
C TYR A 193 -6.93 -25.83 -4.12
N ALA A 194 -7.70 -26.09 -3.06
CA ALA A 194 -7.19 -26.31 -1.72
C ALA A 194 -6.19 -27.47 -1.68
N ASP A 195 -6.57 -28.59 -2.26
CA ASP A 195 -5.73 -29.80 -2.32
C ASP A 195 -4.43 -29.58 -3.10
N ARG A 196 -4.44 -28.66 -4.06
CA ARG A 196 -3.29 -28.33 -4.91
C ARG A 196 -2.49 -27.11 -4.47
N ALA A 197 -3.01 -26.32 -3.52
CA ALA A 197 -2.43 -25.04 -3.14
C ALA A 197 -0.96 -25.15 -2.73
N SER A 198 -0.59 -26.14 -1.91
CA SER A 198 0.81 -26.35 -1.50
C SER A 198 1.72 -26.61 -2.70
N ALA A 199 1.32 -27.49 -3.62
CA ALA A 199 2.10 -27.81 -4.81
C ALA A 199 2.22 -26.62 -5.78
N LEU A 200 1.17 -25.81 -5.88
CA LEU A 200 1.21 -24.57 -6.66
C LEU A 200 2.19 -23.57 -6.05
N LEU A 201 2.13 -23.36 -4.73
CA LEU A 201 3.07 -22.48 -4.03
C LEU A 201 4.51 -22.98 -4.13
N ASP A 202 4.74 -24.32 -4.05
CA ASP A 202 6.06 -24.91 -4.24
C ASP A 202 6.60 -24.63 -5.66
N SER A 203 5.73 -24.61 -6.67
CA SER A 203 6.15 -24.26 -8.04
C SER A 203 6.59 -22.79 -8.20
N LEU A 204 6.17 -21.91 -7.31
CA LEU A 204 6.59 -20.51 -7.31
C LEU A 204 7.93 -20.30 -6.59
N ASP A 205 8.43 -21.30 -5.85
CA ASP A 205 9.66 -21.17 -5.06
C ASP A 205 10.91 -20.93 -5.90
N ASP A 206 10.90 -21.30 -7.17
CA ASP A 206 11.99 -21.06 -8.12
C ASP A 206 11.98 -19.61 -8.69
N LEU A 207 10.90 -18.85 -8.49
CA LEU A 207 10.83 -17.48 -8.95
C LEU A 207 11.70 -16.55 -8.07
N PRO A 208 12.32 -15.52 -8.67
CA PRO A 208 13.10 -14.54 -7.91
C PRO A 208 12.30 -13.86 -6.83
N LEU A 209 12.91 -13.68 -5.66
CA LEU A 209 12.35 -12.84 -4.60
C LEU A 209 12.61 -11.37 -4.92
N THR A 210 11.61 -10.55 -4.63
CA THR A 210 11.67 -9.11 -4.80
C THR A 210 10.88 -8.40 -3.69
N LEU A 211 10.84 -7.08 -3.72
CA LEU A 211 9.93 -6.30 -2.89
C LEU A 211 8.53 -6.35 -3.49
N CYS A 212 7.57 -6.79 -2.69
CA CYS A 212 6.15 -6.69 -2.97
C CYS A 212 5.50 -5.73 -1.97
N GLN A 213 4.55 -4.92 -2.45
CA GLN A 213 3.74 -4.08 -1.58
C GLN A 213 2.71 -4.93 -0.82
N GLY A 214 2.24 -6.01 -1.44
CA GLY A 214 1.43 -7.06 -0.83
C GLY A 214 -0.04 -6.70 -0.62
N ASP A 215 -0.51 -5.59 -1.20
CA ASP A 215 -1.89 -5.10 -1.20
C ASP A 215 -2.11 -4.13 -2.37
N PHE A 216 -1.61 -4.53 -3.55
CA PHE A 216 -1.54 -3.68 -4.74
C PHE A 216 -2.89 -3.61 -5.45
N HIS A 217 -3.84 -2.91 -4.85
CA HIS A 217 -5.19 -2.76 -5.35
C HIS A 217 -5.57 -1.29 -5.60
N HIS A 218 -6.79 -1.11 -6.11
CA HIS A 218 -7.26 0.17 -6.64
C HIS A 218 -7.25 1.35 -5.65
N ASP A 219 -7.49 1.11 -4.39
CA ASP A 219 -7.51 2.20 -3.41
C ASP A 219 -6.10 2.65 -3.01
N ASN A 220 -5.07 1.83 -3.32
CA ASN A 220 -3.67 2.09 -2.99
C ASN A 220 -2.86 2.67 -4.17
N LEU A 221 -3.43 2.69 -5.40
CA LEU A 221 -2.76 3.11 -6.61
C LEU A 221 -3.32 4.44 -7.14
N PHE A 222 -2.44 5.44 -7.32
CA PHE A 222 -2.79 6.75 -7.83
C PHE A 222 -1.89 7.16 -8.99
N LEU A 223 -2.50 7.66 -10.06
CA LEU A 223 -1.79 8.24 -11.20
C LEU A 223 -2.03 9.74 -11.24
N LYS A 224 -0.94 10.48 -11.44
CA LYS A 224 -0.95 11.94 -11.51
C LYS A 224 -0.24 12.41 -12.78
N ASN A 225 -0.91 13.19 -13.58
CA ASN A 225 -0.27 13.82 -14.72
C ASN A 225 0.65 14.96 -14.27
N ALA A 226 1.90 14.89 -14.70
CA ALA A 226 2.93 15.87 -14.42
C ALA A 226 3.62 16.32 -15.71
N PRO A 227 4.33 17.47 -15.74
CA PRO A 227 5.01 17.95 -16.95
C PRO A 227 6.01 16.96 -17.57
N GLY A 228 6.56 16.04 -16.77
CA GLY A 228 7.50 15.00 -17.21
C GLY A 228 6.86 13.68 -17.61
N GLY A 229 5.54 13.57 -17.56
CA GLY A 229 4.80 12.32 -17.80
C GLY A 229 3.87 11.96 -16.64
N THR A 230 3.35 10.75 -16.66
CA THR A 230 2.48 10.26 -15.59
C THR A 230 3.32 9.77 -14.41
N GLU A 231 3.13 10.36 -13.25
CA GLU A 231 3.69 9.88 -11.97
C GLU A 231 2.74 8.85 -11.37
N ILE A 232 3.31 7.76 -10.87
CA ILE A 232 2.58 6.69 -10.20
C ILE A 232 2.93 6.73 -8.72
N TYR A 233 1.91 6.78 -7.88
CA TYR A 233 2.05 6.71 -6.44
C TYR A 233 1.40 5.45 -5.90
N LEU A 234 2.08 4.82 -4.97
CA LEU A 234 1.60 3.64 -4.26
C LEU A 234 1.66 3.90 -2.77
N ILE A 235 0.53 3.70 -2.10
CA ILE A 235 0.35 3.92 -0.67
C ILE A 235 0.09 2.61 0.07
N ASP A 236 -0.02 2.69 1.38
CA ASP A 236 -0.38 1.60 2.28
C ASP A 236 0.58 0.39 2.23
N TRP A 237 1.80 0.62 2.68
CA TRP A 237 2.89 -0.35 2.65
C TRP A 237 2.94 -1.25 3.89
N ASP A 238 1.85 -1.35 4.64
CA ASP A 238 1.82 -2.14 5.87
C ASP A 238 1.89 -3.67 5.61
N SER A 239 1.57 -4.11 4.39
CA SER A 239 1.68 -5.50 3.93
C SER A 239 3.03 -5.83 3.29
N ALA A 240 3.89 -4.82 3.07
CA ALA A 240 5.11 -4.98 2.29
C ALA A 240 6.04 -6.08 2.80
N GLY A 241 6.65 -6.78 1.88
CA GLY A 241 7.54 -7.90 2.20
C GLY A 241 8.32 -8.42 1.01
N TYR A 242 9.09 -9.47 1.28
CA TYR A 242 9.74 -10.24 0.23
C TYR A 242 8.72 -11.23 -0.35
N GLY A 243 8.29 -10.99 -1.57
CA GLY A 243 7.39 -11.87 -2.33
C GLY A 243 8.04 -12.34 -3.62
N ARG A 244 7.31 -13.12 -4.39
CA ARG A 244 7.75 -13.59 -5.70
C ARG A 244 7.53 -12.50 -6.75
N MET A 245 8.44 -12.38 -7.69
CA MET A 245 8.30 -11.43 -8.80
C MET A 245 6.98 -11.67 -9.55
N GLY A 246 6.18 -10.62 -9.71
CA GLY A 246 4.85 -10.70 -10.31
C GLY A 246 3.69 -10.91 -9.33
N GLU A 247 3.94 -11.13 -8.03
CA GLU A 247 2.89 -11.36 -7.02
C GLU A 247 1.91 -10.18 -6.95
N ASP A 248 2.40 -8.96 -6.80
CA ASP A 248 1.55 -7.75 -6.80
C ASP A 248 0.80 -7.53 -8.12
N ALA A 249 1.32 -8.00 -9.25
CA ALA A 249 0.64 -7.86 -10.54
C ALA A 249 -0.66 -8.67 -10.59
N VAL A 250 -0.74 -9.77 -9.84
CA VAL A 250 -1.97 -10.57 -9.72
C VAL A 250 -3.06 -9.77 -9.01
N ASP A 251 -2.72 -9.00 -7.98
CA ASP A 251 -3.68 -8.16 -7.26
C ASP A 251 -4.30 -7.10 -8.19
N VAL A 252 -3.48 -6.45 -9.03
CA VAL A 252 -3.98 -5.50 -10.04
C VAL A 252 -4.93 -6.14 -11.02
N LEU A 253 -4.58 -7.35 -11.51
CA LEU A 253 -5.42 -8.08 -12.45
C LEU A 253 -6.74 -8.51 -11.80
N MET A 254 -6.70 -9.04 -10.60
CA MET A 254 -7.89 -9.44 -9.86
C MET A 254 -8.82 -8.25 -9.64
N GLU A 255 -8.28 -7.13 -9.19
CA GLU A 255 -9.04 -5.89 -9.02
C GLU A 255 -9.65 -5.39 -10.33
N ALA A 256 -8.88 -5.38 -11.41
CA ALA A 256 -9.33 -4.89 -12.71
C ALA A 256 -10.48 -5.75 -13.28
N PHE A 257 -10.39 -7.07 -13.19
CA PHE A 257 -11.31 -7.97 -13.88
C PHE A 257 -12.40 -8.54 -12.96
N VAL A 258 -12.12 -8.80 -11.71
CA VAL A 258 -13.10 -9.37 -10.77
C VAL A 258 -13.96 -8.28 -10.13
N TYR A 259 -13.33 -7.32 -9.49
CA TYR A 259 -14.06 -6.32 -8.71
C TYR A 259 -14.55 -5.12 -9.54
N SER A 260 -13.81 -4.73 -10.57
CA SER A 260 -14.21 -3.64 -11.46
C SER A 260 -15.05 -4.09 -12.65
N SER A 261 -15.39 -5.38 -12.72
CA SER A 261 -16.23 -5.98 -13.78
C SER A 261 -15.76 -5.62 -15.20
N ARG A 262 -14.46 -5.53 -15.42
CA ARG A 262 -13.89 -5.28 -16.75
C ARG A 262 -14.03 -6.53 -17.61
N ASP A 263 -14.11 -6.32 -18.91
CA ASP A 263 -14.18 -7.40 -19.87
C ASP A 263 -12.86 -8.21 -19.86
N VAL A 264 -12.95 -9.50 -19.52
CA VAL A 264 -11.81 -10.40 -19.49
C VAL A 264 -11.13 -10.57 -20.86
N SER A 265 -11.79 -10.19 -21.95
CA SER A 265 -11.18 -10.15 -23.28
C SER A 265 -10.00 -9.18 -23.38
N LEU A 266 -9.88 -8.24 -22.45
CA LEU A 266 -8.75 -7.29 -22.36
C LEU A 266 -7.51 -7.87 -21.68
N LEU A 267 -7.59 -9.07 -21.08
CA LEU A 267 -6.44 -9.75 -20.44
C LEU A 267 -5.19 -9.84 -21.31
N PRO A 268 -5.27 -10.15 -22.63
CA PRO A 268 -4.09 -10.20 -23.47
C PRO A 268 -3.35 -8.87 -23.64
N ASP A 269 -3.98 -7.75 -23.32
CA ASP A 269 -3.41 -6.39 -23.43
C ASP A 269 -2.62 -5.97 -22.19
N PHE A 270 -2.65 -6.80 -21.13
CA PHE A 270 -1.89 -6.66 -19.88
C PHE A 270 -0.71 -7.63 -19.85
#